data_4c7f380bfcbb7ec00f412d65b375d6c3
#
_entry.id   4c7f380bfcbb7ec00f412d65b375d6c3
#
_cell.length_a   1.000
_cell.length_b   1.000
_cell.length_c   1.000
_cell.angle_alpha   90.00
_cell.angle_beta   90.00
_cell.angle_gamma   90.00
#
_symmetry.space_group_name_H-M   'P 1'
#
loop_
_entity.id
_entity.type
_entity.pdbx_description
1 polymer ?
#
loop_
_entity_poly.entity_id
_entity_poly.type
_entity_poly.pdbx_seq_one_letter_code
_entity_poly.pdbx_strand_id
1 'polypeptide(L)'
;ARALVALAGRRILCLAAFTLLCGVVYPALRAMPERGIDKIFYLTAKTPGRQVALEALERVKGHRHDFPLRVVELVAKDKSCEHRHLVCHGQSCPLASGFYDRLPAARRFAAQTLWLDQAHLRQVALAHNICPYYLGHEMVRWADVVVGDYNYYFDRSAILYALMLEGGWRVSVLVDEAHNLYARACSMYSETLTQAQAIDLRPKIPPPLRGALDGLLSQWQLLLEGSERDQVDAHWKLLAEVPESWLRSMQNFNGVVGEYINERPGEAHGEFLNLYFQTVGFAELAGAFGEHSLCELDRDALAGLLPSASNDTPIVAIEQSSRQLALMQSEPYDDDVAGSLTLRNIVPAPFITKRITAADSLVMFSATLNPADYYINLLGLPQETWILDIPCPFEPEQLRVIVKPISTRRDDRLDSLDDLVVAMANQYTDQPGNYLAFFGSFEYMAMAQRRLEALYPHVRVWVQNREMSESSRHAYLQKFEVESQGIGFAVLGGVFGEGVDLPGRRLIGAFVATLGLPQFDAVNKVICERMQTRFGSGYDYTYLFPGIQKVVQAAGRVIRTQSDTGTVMLLDDRYQEYRYRKLLPAWWRIGIDC
;
A
#
# COMPACT_ATOMS: atom_id res chain seq x y z
N ALA A 1 27.86 8.20 0.99
CA ALA A 1 27.66 9.06 2.15
C ALA A 1 28.02 10.53 1.86
N ARG A 2 29.27 10.86 1.42
CA ARG A 2 29.67 12.27 1.12
C ARG A 2 28.81 12.91 0.03
N ALA A 3 28.44 12.18 -1.01
CA ALA A 3 27.55 12.66 -2.08
C ALA A 3 26.14 12.97 -1.55
N LEU A 4 25.58 12.13 -0.67
CA LEU A 4 24.25 12.35 -0.08
C LEU A 4 24.23 13.54 0.89
N VAL A 5 25.30 13.79 1.64
CA VAL A 5 25.43 14.99 2.50
C VAL A 5 25.48 16.26 1.64
N ALA A 6 26.18 16.24 0.50
CA ALA A 6 26.24 17.36 -0.44
C ALA A 6 24.90 17.65 -1.13
N LEU A 7 23.97 16.69 -1.12
CA LEU A 7 22.66 16.73 -1.78
C LEU A 7 21.52 17.14 -0.82
N ALA A 8 21.82 17.37 0.48
CA ALA A 8 20.84 17.91 1.42
C ALA A 8 20.28 19.26 0.88
N GLY A 9 18.96 19.44 0.95
CA GLY A 9 18.26 20.57 0.32
C GLY A 9 17.83 20.32 -1.13
N ARG A 10 17.98 19.10 -1.66
CA ARG A 10 17.56 18.70 -3.01
C ARG A 10 16.56 17.54 -2.97
N ARG A 11 15.85 17.34 -4.07
CA ARG A 11 14.95 16.20 -4.26
C ARG A 11 15.73 15.12 -4.98
N ILE A 12 15.78 13.93 -4.38
CA ILE A 12 16.63 12.83 -4.84
C ILE A 12 15.77 11.58 -4.99
N LEU A 13 15.85 10.98 -6.16
CA LEU A 13 15.34 9.64 -6.44
C LEU A 13 16.55 8.69 -6.44
N CYS A 14 16.61 7.80 -5.45
CA CYS A 14 17.70 6.83 -5.35
C CYS A 14 17.23 5.46 -5.83
N LEU A 15 17.83 4.98 -6.90
CA LEU A 15 17.73 3.58 -7.32
C LEU A 15 18.77 2.79 -6.54
N ALA A 16 18.33 2.01 -5.57
CA ALA A 16 19.29 1.32 -4.73
C ALA A 16 18.82 0.02 -4.14
N ALA A 17 19.75 -0.92 -4.13
CA ALA A 17 19.62 -2.19 -3.45
C ALA A 17 19.94 -2.09 -1.95
N PHE A 18 19.30 -2.90 -1.20
CA PHE A 18 19.41 -3.48 0.14
C PHE A 18 20.23 -2.82 1.29
N THR A 19 21.32 -2.13 1.06
CA THR A 19 22.22 -1.59 2.12
C THR A 19 21.97 -0.12 2.45
N LEU A 20 20.87 0.44 1.98
CA LEU A 20 20.68 1.89 1.93
C LEU A 20 20.26 2.55 3.22
N LEU A 21 19.72 1.82 4.18
CA LEU A 21 19.14 2.44 5.36
C LEU A 21 20.17 3.29 6.11
N CYS A 22 21.32 2.73 6.46
CA CYS A 22 22.41 3.52 7.06
C CYS A 22 22.99 4.56 6.08
N GLY A 23 22.96 4.25 4.79
CA GLY A 23 23.44 5.15 3.72
C GLY A 23 22.57 6.38 3.51
N VAL A 24 21.29 6.35 3.88
CA VAL A 24 20.36 7.50 3.80
C VAL A 24 20.19 8.17 5.15
N VAL A 25 19.97 7.40 6.22
CA VAL A 25 19.72 7.91 7.57
C VAL A 25 20.94 8.65 8.13
N TYR A 26 22.14 8.07 8.02
CA TYR A 26 23.34 8.70 8.56
C TYR A 26 23.66 10.05 7.89
N PRO A 27 23.67 10.19 6.54
CA PRO A 27 23.86 11.49 5.90
C PRO A 27 22.78 12.51 6.27
N ALA A 28 21.52 12.08 6.40
CA ALA A 28 20.43 12.97 6.80
C ALA A 28 20.63 13.52 8.20
N LEU A 29 20.96 12.66 9.18
CA LEU A 29 21.28 13.07 10.54
C LEU A 29 22.50 14.01 10.60
N ARG A 30 23.53 13.72 9.83
CA ARG A 30 24.71 14.58 9.76
C ARG A 30 24.41 15.95 9.14
N ALA A 31 23.51 16.01 8.18
CA ALA A 31 23.13 17.25 7.51
C ALA A 31 22.26 18.17 8.41
N MET A 32 21.60 17.65 9.44
CA MET A 32 20.73 18.45 10.32
C MET A 32 21.42 19.71 10.87
N PRO A 33 22.52 19.62 11.62
CA PRO A 33 23.16 20.81 12.18
C PRO A 33 23.81 21.70 11.11
N GLU A 34 24.36 21.10 10.03
CA GLU A 34 25.05 21.83 8.96
C GLU A 34 24.08 22.65 8.10
N ARG A 35 22.84 22.22 7.96
CA ARG A 35 21.81 22.81 7.10
C ARG A 35 20.67 23.48 7.86
N GLY A 36 20.67 23.42 9.18
CA GLY A 36 19.58 23.91 10.01
C GLY A 36 18.27 23.16 9.76
N ILE A 37 18.35 21.85 9.60
CA ILE A 37 17.18 20.97 9.51
C ILE A 37 16.69 20.69 10.93
N ASP A 38 15.42 20.97 11.20
CA ASP A 38 14.83 20.80 12.52
C ASP A 38 14.45 19.34 12.79
N LYS A 39 13.95 18.62 11.77
CA LYS A 39 13.45 17.25 11.92
C LYS A 39 13.69 16.38 10.69
N ILE A 40 13.73 15.07 10.92
CA ILE A 40 13.70 14.06 9.87
C ILE A 40 12.39 13.28 10.02
N PHE A 41 11.61 13.17 8.92
CA PHE A 41 10.48 12.25 8.83
C PHE A 41 10.89 11.05 7.97
N TYR A 42 11.00 9.88 8.61
CA TYR A 42 11.25 8.61 7.93
C TYR A 42 9.92 7.90 7.69
N LEU A 43 9.54 7.77 6.43
CA LEU A 43 8.23 7.28 6.03
C LEU A 43 8.36 5.95 5.29
N THR A 44 7.54 4.97 5.66
CA THR A 44 7.54 3.63 5.06
C THR A 44 6.13 3.10 4.87
N ALA A 45 5.93 2.23 3.87
CA ALA A 45 4.61 1.67 3.55
C ALA A 45 4.12 0.61 4.55
N LYS A 46 5.03 -0.07 5.27
CA LYS A 46 4.71 -1.29 6.02
C LYS A 46 5.37 -1.32 7.41
N THR A 47 4.75 -2.05 8.34
CA THR A 47 5.27 -2.24 9.70
C THR A 47 6.71 -2.78 9.75
N PRO A 48 7.12 -3.80 8.95
CA PRO A 48 8.52 -4.25 8.95
C PRO A 48 9.51 -3.14 8.56
N GLY A 49 9.16 -2.25 7.64
CA GLY A 49 10.02 -1.12 7.27
C GLY A 49 10.27 -0.16 8.43
N ARG A 50 9.28 0.07 9.31
CA ARG A 50 9.50 0.89 10.53
C ARG A 50 10.50 0.24 11.47
N GLN A 51 10.40 -1.08 11.68
CA GLN A 51 11.34 -1.80 12.54
C GLN A 51 12.77 -1.69 12.01
N VAL A 52 12.95 -1.90 10.70
CA VAL A 52 14.27 -1.78 10.05
C VAL A 52 14.80 -0.34 10.15
N ALA A 53 13.95 0.68 10.06
CA ALA A 53 14.34 2.08 10.27
C ALA A 53 14.82 2.34 11.70
N LEU A 54 14.10 1.84 12.70
CA LEU A 54 14.47 1.95 14.11
C LEU A 54 15.82 1.26 14.37
N GLU A 55 16.02 0.05 13.87
CA GLU A 55 17.30 -0.67 13.98
C GLU A 55 18.45 0.09 13.32
N ALA A 56 18.22 0.73 12.17
CA ALA A 56 19.24 1.54 11.51
C ALA A 56 19.60 2.78 12.32
N LEU A 57 18.60 3.46 12.90
CA LEU A 57 18.81 4.61 13.79
C LEU A 57 19.58 4.20 15.04
N GLU A 58 19.27 3.04 15.61
CA GLU A 58 19.96 2.49 16.77
C GLU A 58 21.44 2.16 16.45
N ARG A 59 21.70 1.55 15.29
CA ARG A 59 23.07 1.29 14.80
C ARG A 59 23.86 2.58 14.58
N VAL A 60 23.22 3.62 14.03
CA VAL A 60 23.86 4.93 13.82
C VAL A 60 24.17 5.61 15.16
N LYS A 61 23.23 5.53 16.12
CA LYS A 61 23.45 5.99 17.50
C LYS A 61 24.64 5.25 18.12
N GLY A 62 24.77 3.94 17.87
CA GLY A 62 25.83 3.08 18.36
C GLY A 62 25.97 3.11 19.88
N HIS A 63 27.20 2.93 20.38
CA HIS A 63 27.50 3.00 21.80
C HIS A 63 27.75 4.44 22.30
N ARG A 64 27.40 5.45 21.52
CA ARG A 64 27.54 6.86 21.93
C ARG A 64 26.38 7.27 22.82
N HIS A 65 26.54 7.09 24.12
CA HIS A 65 25.57 7.53 25.12
C HIS A 65 25.39 9.06 25.18
N ASP A 66 26.33 9.80 24.61
CA ASP A 66 26.38 11.26 24.55
C ASP A 66 25.65 11.87 23.33
N PHE A 67 25.10 11.04 22.41
CA PHE A 67 24.35 11.51 21.25
C PHE A 67 22.83 11.55 21.57
N PRO A 68 22.27 12.72 21.89
CA PRO A 68 20.91 12.85 22.41
C PRO A 68 19.86 12.82 21.30
N LEU A 69 19.85 11.76 20.48
CA LEU A 69 18.88 11.57 19.40
C LEU A 69 17.52 11.18 19.95
N ARG A 70 16.52 12.02 19.73
CA ARG A 70 15.13 11.79 20.11
C ARG A 70 14.35 11.20 18.94
N VAL A 71 13.90 9.97 19.12
CA VAL A 71 13.17 9.20 18.09
C VAL A 71 11.76 8.91 18.58
N VAL A 72 10.76 9.12 17.72
CA VAL A 72 9.36 8.76 17.96
C VAL A 72 8.86 7.89 16.82
N GLU A 73 8.24 6.74 17.17
CA GLU A 73 7.52 5.90 16.22
C GLU A 73 6.03 6.23 16.25
N LEU A 74 5.43 6.54 15.10
CA LEU A 74 4.00 6.70 14.93
C LEU A 74 3.39 5.40 14.39
N VAL A 75 2.40 4.89 15.12
CA VAL A 75 1.67 3.67 14.80
C VAL A 75 0.19 3.98 14.65
N ALA A 76 -0.46 3.36 13.66
CA ALA A 76 -1.88 3.56 13.39
C ALA A 76 -2.75 3.33 14.63
N LYS A 77 -3.85 4.07 14.72
CA LYS A 77 -4.74 4.10 15.89
C LYS A 77 -5.25 2.71 16.28
N ASP A 78 -5.64 1.90 15.32
CA ASP A 78 -6.11 0.52 15.51
C ASP A 78 -5.07 -0.40 16.17
N LYS A 79 -3.76 -0.14 15.92
CA LYS A 79 -2.65 -0.90 16.53
C LYS A 79 -2.18 -0.35 17.87
N SER A 80 -2.46 0.92 18.17
CA SER A 80 -2.03 1.61 19.39
C SER A 80 -3.15 1.73 20.44
N CYS A 81 -4.41 1.52 20.05
CA CYS A 81 -5.57 1.71 20.90
C CYS A 81 -5.74 0.54 21.89
N GLU A 82 -5.79 0.83 23.18
CA GLU A 82 -6.05 -0.15 24.24
C GLU A 82 -7.55 -0.54 24.33
N HIS A 83 -8.44 0.32 23.82
CA HIS A 83 -9.90 0.17 23.95
C HIS A 83 -10.59 0.25 22.58
N ARG A 84 -10.24 -0.67 21.68
CA ARG A 84 -10.75 -0.68 20.27
C ARG A 84 -12.26 -0.74 20.16
N HIS A 85 -12.94 -1.30 21.14
CA HIS A 85 -14.39 -1.44 21.21
C HIS A 85 -15.12 -0.21 21.78
N LEU A 86 -14.38 0.76 22.33
CA LEU A 86 -14.96 1.98 22.89
C LEU A 86 -14.89 3.13 21.88
N VAL A 87 -15.91 4.00 21.93
CA VAL A 87 -15.87 5.27 21.20
C VAL A 87 -14.74 6.14 21.71
N CYS A 88 -13.97 6.75 20.80
CA CYS A 88 -12.82 7.60 21.17
C CYS A 88 -13.28 8.98 21.65
N HIS A 89 -13.94 9.01 22.80
CA HIS A 89 -14.49 10.21 23.43
C HIS A 89 -14.28 10.19 24.96
N GLY A 90 -14.11 11.38 25.57
CA GLY A 90 -13.81 11.51 26.99
C GLY A 90 -14.86 10.94 27.95
N GLN A 91 -16.10 10.74 27.51
CA GLN A 91 -17.14 10.08 28.32
C GLN A 91 -17.11 8.55 28.21
N SER A 92 -16.56 8.01 27.11
CA SER A 92 -16.58 6.57 26.80
C SER A 92 -15.24 5.88 27.03
N CYS A 93 -14.13 6.58 26.74
CA CYS A 93 -12.79 6.01 26.85
C CYS A 93 -12.03 6.57 28.06
N PRO A 94 -11.61 5.74 29.04
CA PRO A 94 -10.93 6.21 30.26
C PRO A 94 -9.58 6.88 29.97
N LEU A 95 -8.90 6.51 28.86
CA LEU A 95 -7.64 7.14 28.45
C LEU A 95 -7.84 8.46 27.71
N ALA A 96 -9.04 8.73 27.20
CA ALA A 96 -9.40 10.01 26.60
C ALA A 96 -9.97 10.99 27.64
N SER A 97 -10.64 10.48 28.67
CA SER A 97 -11.18 11.30 29.77
C SER A 97 -10.05 12.01 30.52
N GLY A 98 -10.10 13.34 30.63
CA GLY A 98 -9.05 14.14 31.27
C GLY A 98 -7.66 14.01 30.63
N PHE A 99 -7.59 13.70 29.34
CA PHE A 99 -6.31 13.54 28.61
C PHE A 99 -5.43 14.77 28.73
N TYR A 100 -5.98 15.95 28.47
CA TYR A 100 -5.21 17.20 28.49
C TYR A 100 -4.70 17.61 29.87
N ASP A 101 -5.38 17.22 30.93
CA ASP A 101 -4.96 17.48 32.32
C ASP A 101 -3.74 16.64 32.70
N ARG A 102 -3.67 15.39 32.19
CA ARG A 102 -2.58 14.44 32.46
C ARG A 102 -1.43 14.53 31.47
N LEU A 103 -1.69 15.09 30.27
CA LEU A 103 -0.69 15.21 29.20
C LEU A 103 0.60 15.92 29.64
N PRO A 104 0.61 17.04 30.40
CA PRO A 104 1.84 17.72 30.79
C PRO A 104 2.81 16.85 31.59
N ALA A 105 2.30 15.97 32.45
CA ALA A 105 3.12 15.04 33.23
C ALA A 105 3.70 13.92 32.36
N ALA A 106 2.85 13.30 31.52
CA ALA A 106 3.24 12.27 30.58
C ALA A 106 4.28 12.78 29.57
N ARG A 107 4.07 13.98 29.02
CA ARG A 107 5.00 14.64 28.11
C ARG A 107 6.37 14.89 28.73
N ARG A 108 6.42 15.39 29.97
CA ARG A 108 7.70 15.59 30.68
C ARG A 108 8.45 14.28 30.88
N PHE A 109 7.75 13.23 31.23
CA PHE A 109 8.34 11.90 31.39
C PHE A 109 8.81 11.33 30.05
N ALA A 110 7.98 11.41 29.01
CA ALA A 110 8.32 10.97 27.65
C ALA A 110 9.53 11.75 27.08
N ALA A 111 9.64 13.05 27.33
CA ALA A 111 10.76 13.88 26.86
C ALA A 111 12.12 13.49 27.48
N GLN A 112 12.11 12.82 28.62
CA GLN A 112 13.34 12.26 29.23
C GLN A 112 13.74 10.93 28.56
N THR A 113 12.80 10.25 27.92
CA THR A 113 13.02 9.01 27.18
C THR A 113 13.36 9.37 25.75
N LEU A 114 14.64 9.29 25.37
CA LEU A 114 15.10 9.67 24.03
C LEU A 114 14.55 8.75 22.93
N TRP A 115 14.09 7.55 23.26
CA TRP A 115 13.63 6.53 22.35
C TRP A 115 12.19 6.13 22.66
N LEU A 116 11.26 6.56 21.81
CA LEU A 116 9.83 6.37 21.97
C LEU A 116 9.27 5.53 20.82
N ASP A 117 9.63 4.25 20.77
CA ASP A 117 8.95 3.27 19.93
C ASP A 117 7.55 2.94 20.48
N GLN A 118 6.81 2.09 19.79
CA GLN A 118 5.45 1.71 20.19
C GLN A 118 5.38 1.20 21.63
N ALA A 119 6.35 0.38 22.07
CA ALA A 119 6.35 -0.22 23.40
C ALA A 119 6.60 0.84 24.49
N HIS A 120 7.60 1.71 24.29
CA HIS A 120 7.91 2.79 25.22
C HIS A 120 6.80 3.83 25.30
N LEU A 121 6.21 4.24 24.16
CA LEU A 121 5.05 5.14 24.13
C LEU A 121 3.87 4.55 24.91
N ARG A 122 3.59 3.25 24.72
CA ARG A 122 2.54 2.54 25.44
C ARG A 122 2.81 2.53 26.95
N GLN A 123 4.04 2.20 27.35
CA GLN A 123 4.45 2.17 28.77
C GLN A 123 4.25 3.54 29.44
N VAL A 124 4.76 4.61 28.83
CA VAL A 124 4.61 5.97 29.34
C VAL A 124 3.14 6.38 29.41
N ALA A 125 2.39 6.14 28.36
CA ALA A 125 0.98 6.53 28.27
C ALA A 125 0.14 5.85 29.35
N LEU A 126 0.31 4.55 29.55
CA LEU A 126 -0.44 3.79 30.57
C LEU A 126 -0.03 4.17 31.99
N ALA A 127 1.25 4.46 32.25
CA ALA A 127 1.71 4.97 33.55
C ALA A 127 1.05 6.30 33.95
N HIS A 128 0.63 7.09 32.96
CA HIS A 128 -0.04 8.38 33.14
C HIS A 128 -1.55 8.34 32.81
N ASN A 129 -2.12 7.16 32.56
CA ASN A 129 -3.53 6.96 32.20
C ASN A 129 -3.99 7.81 31.00
N ILE A 130 -3.16 7.98 29.96
CA ILE A 130 -3.49 8.68 28.71
C ILE A 130 -3.39 7.76 27.50
N CYS A 131 -3.99 8.19 26.39
CA CYS A 131 -3.99 7.44 25.14
C CYS A 131 -2.57 7.41 24.51
N PRO A 132 -1.98 6.23 24.24
CA PRO A 132 -0.65 6.13 23.62
C PRO A 132 -0.62 6.70 22.19
N TYR A 133 -1.70 6.57 21.41
CA TYR A 133 -1.80 7.14 20.07
C TYR A 133 -1.66 8.66 20.08
N TYR A 134 -2.43 9.35 20.93
CA TYR A 134 -2.38 10.81 21.02
C TYR A 134 -1.10 11.32 21.70
N LEU A 135 -0.52 10.55 22.63
CA LEU A 135 0.80 10.87 23.19
C LEU A 135 1.87 10.83 22.09
N GLY A 136 1.84 9.83 21.20
CA GLY A 136 2.76 9.75 20.07
C GLY A 136 2.68 11.00 19.18
N HIS A 137 1.50 11.48 18.86
CA HIS A 137 1.29 12.70 18.08
C HIS A 137 1.84 13.95 18.79
N GLU A 138 1.64 14.07 20.10
CA GLU A 138 2.19 15.17 20.89
C GLU A 138 3.72 15.15 20.88
N MET A 139 4.33 13.95 20.99
CA MET A 139 5.78 13.80 21.06
C MET A 139 6.50 14.12 19.74
N VAL A 140 5.80 14.19 18.60
CA VAL A 140 6.37 14.67 17.32
C VAL A 140 7.04 16.04 17.48
N ARG A 141 6.44 16.94 18.28
CA ARG A 141 6.99 18.29 18.50
C ARG A 141 8.38 18.27 19.17
N TRP A 142 8.67 17.21 19.92
CA TRP A 142 9.87 17.03 20.73
C TRP A 142 10.92 16.11 20.11
N ALA A 143 10.56 15.40 19.03
CA ALA A 143 11.44 14.46 18.35
C ALA A 143 12.35 15.15 17.34
N ASP A 144 13.55 14.60 17.16
CA ASP A 144 14.47 14.92 16.08
C ASP A 144 14.17 14.07 14.84
N VAL A 145 13.78 12.80 15.07
CA VAL A 145 13.40 11.86 14.02
C VAL A 145 12.03 11.27 14.34
N VAL A 146 11.14 11.29 13.34
CA VAL A 146 9.82 10.63 13.41
C VAL A 146 9.78 9.52 12.37
N VAL A 147 9.50 8.30 12.83
CA VAL A 147 9.33 7.12 11.96
C VAL A 147 7.83 6.80 11.87
N GLY A 148 7.28 6.70 10.66
CA GLY A 148 5.84 6.47 10.49
C GLY A 148 5.46 5.94 9.13
N ASP A 149 4.14 5.78 8.92
CA ASP A 149 3.56 5.42 7.63
C ASP A 149 3.46 6.65 6.71
N TYR A 150 3.41 6.44 5.39
CA TYR A 150 3.22 7.48 4.38
C TYR A 150 2.02 8.38 4.67
N ASN A 151 0.92 7.81 5.21
CA ASN A 151 -0.31 8.52 5.49
C ASN A 151 -0.07 9.71 6.42
N TYR A 152 0.85 9.61 7.36
CA TYR A 152 1.15 10.70 8.28
C TYR A 152 1.66 11.97 7.60
N TYR A 153 2.18 11.88 6.37
CA TYR A 153 2.69 13.03 5.62
C TYR A 153 1.97 13.29 4.30
N PHE A 154 1.53 12.24 3.58
CA PHE A 154 0.98 12.37 2.23
C PHE A 154 -0.54 12.31 2.15
N ASP A 155 -1.25 11.82 3.18
CA ASP A 155 -2.71 11.75 3.21
C ASP A 155 -3.36 13.14 3.31
N ARG A 156 -4.66 13.23 3.00
CA ARG A 156 -5.47 14.44 3.19
C ARG A 156 -5.39 14.97 4.62
N SER A 157 -5.49 14.07 5.60
CA SER A 157 -5.43 14.35 7.05
C SER A 157 -4.02 14.27 7.64
N ALA A 158 -2.98 14.48 6.83
CA ALA A 158 -1.58 14.27 7.20
C ALA A 158 -1.10 15.12 8.36
N ILE A 159 -1.04 14.56 9.56
CA ILE A 159 -0.67 15.29 10.77
C ILE A 159 0.78 15.80 10.76
N LEU A 160 1.72 15.02 10.21
CA LEU A 160 3.13 15.47 10.15
C LEU A 160 3.29 16.67 9.23
N TYR A 161 2.56 16.68 8.10
CA TYR A 161 2.56 17.82 7.20
C TYR A 161 1.95 19.08 7.86
N ALA A 162 0.81 18.91 8.55
CA ALA A 162 0.17 20.00 9.27
C ALA A 162 1.06 20.58 10.38
N LEU A 163 1.66 19.72 11.20
CA LEU A 163 2.57 20.12 12.28
C LEU A 163 3.85 20.80 11.75
N MET A 164 4.36 20.33 10.61
CA MET A 164 5.51 20.95 9.95
C MET A 164 5.20 22.39 9.55
N LEU A 165 4.02 22.63 8.94
CA LEU A 165 3.61 23.98 8.53
C LEU A 165 3.33 24.88 9.74
N GLU A 166 2.62 24.38 10.75
CA GLU A 166 2.30 25.09 11.99
C GLU A 166 3.58 25.53 12.73
N GLY A 167 4.55 24.60 12.83
CA GLY A 167 5.81 24.85 13.53
C GLY A 167 6.85 25.60 12.71
N GLY A 168 6.60 25.82 11.42
CA GLY A 168 7.58 26.42 10.51
C GLY A 168 8.88 25.61 10.38
N TRP A 169 8.81 24.28 10.55
CA TRP A 169 9.98 23.42 10.60
C TRP A 169 10.57 23.16 9.23
N ARG A 170 11.90 23.21 9.17
CA ARG A 170 12.67 22.71 8.04
C ARG A 170 12.83 21.20 8.20
N VAL A 171 12.19 20.44 7.34
CA VAL A 171 12.10 18.97 7.48
C VAL A 171 12.78 18.29 6.30
N SER A 172 13.60 17.28 6.61
CA SER A 172 14.06 16.30 5.63
C SER A 172 13.13 15.08 5.64
N VAL A 173 12.49 14.78 4.50
CA VAL A 173 11.59 13.64 4.36
C VAL A 173 12.31 12.51 3.64
N LEU A 174 12.38 11.35 4.28
CA LEU A 174 12.96 10.11 3.76
C LEU A 174 11.84 9.12 3.48
N VAL A 175 11.69 8.70 2.23
CA VAL A 175 10.61 7.80 1.79
C VAL A 175 11.21 6.46 1.39
N ASP A 176 11.03 5.47 2.24
CA ASP A 176 11.50 4.11 2.05
C ASP A 176 10.50 3.30 1.24
N GLU A 177 10.99 2.35 0.43
CA GLU A 177 10.18 1.57 -0.52
C GLU A 177 9.27 2.47 -1.37
N ALA A 178 9.83 3.59 -1.86
CA ALA A 178 9.11 4.68 -2.49
C ALA A 178 8.32 4.28 -3.74
N HIS A 179 8.61 3.11 -4.32
CA HIS A 179 7.81 2.52 -5.39
C HIS A 179 6.35 2.29 -4.99
N ASN A 180 6.07 2.09 -3.68
CA ASN A 180 4.71 1.94 -3.17
C ASN A 180 3.97 3.27 -3.05
N LEU A 181 4.68 4.40 -3.05
CA LEU A 181 4.05 5.71 -2.80
C LEU A 181 3.01 6.06 -3.87
N TYR A 182 3.26 5.69 -5.14
CA TYR A 182 2.30 5.94 -6.21
C TYR A 182 0.93 5.29 -5.94
N ALA A 183 0.90 3.98 -5.73
CA ALA A 183 -0.34 3.26 -5.47
C ALA A 183 -1.01 3.73 -4.16
N ARG A 184 -0.22 3.99 -3.12
CA ARG A 184 -0.73 4.50 -1.84
C ARG A 184 -1.31 5.91 -2.00
N ALA A 185 -0.65 6.80 -2.73
CA ALA A 185 -1.17 8.14 -2.98
C ALA A 185 -2.45 8.10 -3.84
N CYS A 186 -2.51 7.26 -4.87
CA CYS A 186 -3.78 7.05 -5.59
C CYS A 186 -4.91 6.63 -4.64
N SER A 187 -4.65 5.68 -3.74
CA SER A 187 -5.64 5.24 -2.73
C SER A 187 -6.03 6.35 -1.74
N MET A 188 -5.08 7.16 -1.25
CA MET A 188 -5.36 8.28 -0.34
C MET A 188 -6.29 9.35 -0.94
N TYR A 189 -6.25 9.48 -2.25
CA TYR A 189 -7.04 10.47 -3.01
C TYR A 189 -8.11 9.82 -3.89
N SER A 190 -8.56 8.64 -3.50
CA SER A 190 -9.74 7.94 -4.03
C SER A 190 -10.77 7.76 -2.92
N GLU A 191 -12.04 7.76 -3.28
CA GLU A 191 -13.13 7.49 -2.33
C GLU A 191 -14.24 6.71 -3.02
N THR A 192 -14.82 5.74 -2.33
CA THR A 192 -15.93 4.93 -2.81
C THR A 192 -17.08 5.03 -1.84
N LEU A 193 -18.25 5.38 -2.34
CA LEU A 193 -19.51 5.36 -1.59
C LEU A 193 -20.38 4.24 -2.14
N THR A 194 -20.99 3.46 -1.24
CA THR A 194 -21.90 2.39 -1.61
C THR A 194 -23.32 2.71 -1.14
N GLN A 195 -24.31 2.44 -1.98
CA GLN A 195 -25.71 2.64 -1.64
C GLN A 195 -26.11 1.75 -0.46
N ALA A 196 -25.58 0.52 -0.41
CA ALA A 196 -25.86 -0.43 0.67
C ALA A 196 -25.53 0.16 2.06
N GLN A 197 -24.37 0.85 2.21
CA GLN A 197 -24.02 1.49 3.49
C GLN A 197 -25.06 2.53 3.93
N ALA A 198 -25.58 3.33 2.98
CA ALA A 198 -26.59 4.35 3.28
C ALA A 198 -27.94 3.72 3.62
N ILE A 199 -28.34 2.63 2.94
CA ILE A 199 -29.56 1.85 3.22
C ILE A 199 -29.46 1.22 4.61
N ASP A 200 -28.36 0.53 4.92
CA ASP A 200 -28.15 -0.14 6.23
C ASP A 200 -28.11 0.87 7.40
N LEU A 201 -27.67 2.09 7.13
CA LEU A 201 -27.63 3.14 8.14
C LEU A 201 -29.00 3.79 8.39
N ARG A 202 -29.91 3.80 7.41
CA ARG A 202 -31.21 4.50 7.47
C ARG A 202 -32.03 4.20 8.71
N PRO A 203 -32.22 2.95 9.16
CA PRO A 203 -32.94 2.66 10.40
C PRO A 203 -32.21 3.09 11.68
N LYS A 204 -30.88 3.23 11.63
CA LYS A 204 -29.98 3.50 12.78
C LYS A 204 -29.69 4.98 12.96
N ILE A 205 -29.87 5.80 11.92
CA ILE A 205 -29.55 7.23 11.95
C ILE A 205 -30.56 8.02 12.79
N PRO A 206 -30.12 9.05 13.54
CA PRO A 206 -31.02 9.91 14.31
C PRO A 206 -32.17 10.51 13.46
N PRO A 207 -33.38 10.57 13.98
CA PRO A 207 -34.56 11.03 13.21
C PRO A 207 -34.39 12.38 12.47
N PRO A 208 -33.73 13.41 13.04
CA PRO A 208 -33.53 14.69 12.35
C PRO A 208 -32.71 14.57 11.05
N LEU A 209 -31.88 13.55 10.92
CA LEU A 209 -30.96 13.36 9.79
C LEU A 209 -31.56 12.51 8.67
N ARG A 210 -32.67 11.79 8.93
CA ARG A 210 -33.29 10.85 7.98
C ARG A 210 -33.66 11.50 6.65
N GLY A 211 -34.25 12.70 6.69
CA GLY A 211 -34.62 13.41 5.48
C GLY A 211 -33.46 13.74 4.56
N ALA A 212 -32.30 14.10 5.12
CA ALA A 212 -31.11 14.38 4.34
C ALA A 212 -30.52 13.09 3.73
N LEU A 213 -30.55 11.97 4.47
CA LEU A 213 -30.13 10.67 3.97
C LEU A 213 -31.06 10.14 2.88
N ASP A 214 -32.39 10.28 3.06
CA ASP A 214 -33.41 9.89 2.07
C ASP A 214 -33.24 10.70 0.76
N GLY A 215 -32.89 12.00 0.86
CA GLY A 215 -32.54 12.80 -0.29
C GLY A 215 -31.32 12.28 -1.05
N LEU A 216 -30.29 11.84 -0.33
CA LEU A 216 -29.10 11.24 -0.92
C LEU A 216 -29.43 9.90 -1.60
N LEU A 217 -30.20 9.03 -0.94
CA LEU A 217 -30.65 7.73 -1.51
C LEU A 217 -31.53 7.93 -2.75
N SER A 218 -32.42 8.91 -2.78
CA SER A 218 -33.24 9.22 -3.95
C SER A 218 -32.40 9.66 -5.15
N GLN A 219 -31.38 10.47 -4.94
CA GLN A 219 -30.47 10.86 -6.02
C GLN A 219 -29.63 9.68 -6.50
N TRP A 220 -29.29 8.74 -5.62
CA TRP A 220 -28.61 7.51 -6.00
C TRP A 220 -29.43 6.66 -6.94
N GLN A 221 -30.72 6.47 -6.59
CA GLN A 221 -31.66 5.73 -7.44
C GLN A 221 -31.78 6.34 -8.84
N LEU A 222 -31.90 7.66 -8.93
CA LEU A 222 -31.95 8.38 -10.22
C LEU A 222 -30.68 8.16 -11.07
N LEU A 223 -29.51 8.06 -10.44
CA LEU A 223 -28.26 7.77 -11.14
C LEU A 223 -28.25 6.36 -11.74
N LEU A 224 -28.72 5.38 -10.97
CA LEU A 224 -28.80 3.97 -11.40
C LEU A 224 -29.83 3.81 -12.53
N GLU A 225 -31.04 4.36 -12.39
CA GLU A 225 -32.10 4.33 -13.41
C GLU A 225 -31.72 5.06 -14.70
N GLY A 226 -31.07 6.24 -14.58
CA GLY A 226 -30.60 7.02 -15.72
C GLY A 226 -29.55 6.31 -16.57
N SER A 227 -28.80 5.39 -15.96
CA SER A 227 -27.80 4.59 -16.64
C SER A 227 -28.37 3.37 -17.35
N GLU A 228 -29.60 2.90 -17.02
CA GLU A 228 -30.26 1.75 -17.67
C GLU A 228 -30.62 1.98 -19.11
N ARG A 229 -30.84 3.22 -19.50
CA ARG A 229 -31.27 3.58 -20.85
C ARG A 229 -30.18 3.46 -21.93
N ASP A 230 -28.91 3.41 -21.50
CA ASP A 230 -27.79 3.56 -22.45
C ASP A 230 -27.13 2.22 -22.88
N GLN A 231 -27.19 1.13 -22.11
CA GLN A 231 -26.69 -0.20 -22.49
C GLN A 231 -27.22 -1.33 -21.60
N VAL A 232 -27.74 -2.38 -22.20
CA VAL A 232 -28.47 -3.50 -21.53
C VAL A 232 -27.55 -4.43 -20.70
N ASP A 233 -26.22 -4.40 -20.87
CA ASP A 233 -25.29 -5.39 -20.28
C ASP A 233 -24.08 -4.84 -19.52
N ALA A 234 -23.99 -3.54 -19.23
CA ALA A 234 -22.81 -2.99 -18.56
C ALA A 234 -23.08 -2.71 -17.06
N HIS A 235 -22.55 -3.57 -16.19
CA HIS A 235 -22.57 -3.33 -14.74
C HIS A 235 -21.69 -2.12 -14.33
N TRP A 236 -20.73 -1.71 -15.15
CA TRP A 236 -19.80 -0.62 -14.88
C TRP A 236 -19.90 0.48 -15.96
N LYS A 237 -19.94 1.74 -15.52
CA LYS A 237 -20.00 2.93 -16.40
C LYS A 237 -18.99 3.98 -15.92
N LEU A 238 -18.22 4.52 -16.88
CA LEU A 238 -17.42 5.71 -16.64
C LEU A 238 -18.29 6.96 -16.86
N LEU A 239 -18.37 7.82 -15.84
CA LEU A 239 -19.02 9.11 -15.94
C LEU A 239 -18.01 10.19 -16.37
N ALA A 240 -18.40 11.07 -17.26
CA ALA A 240 -17.54 12.17 -17.73
C ALA A 240 -17.25 13.18 -16.61
N GLU A 241 -18.24 13.40 -15.74
CA GLU A 241 -18.21 14.34 -14.63
C GLU A 241 -18.90 13.75 -13.40
N VAL A 242 -18.62 14.30 -12.24
CA VAL A 242 -19.39 13.97 -11.03
C VAL A 242 -20.78 14.57 -11.16
N PRO A 243 -21.88 13.79 -11.02
CA PRO A 243 -23.23 14.29 -11.23
C PRO A 243 -23.60 15.40 -10.23
N GLU A 244 -23.93 16.57 -10.74
CA GLU A 244 -24.10 17.78 -9.92
C GLU A 244 -25.27 17.66 -8.93
N SER A 245 -26.40 17.07 -9.35
CA SER A 245 -27.56 16.87 -8.48
C SER A 245 -27.26 15.98 -7.29
N TRP A 246 -26.49 14.89 -7.54
CA TRP A 246 -26.05 13.97 -6.52
C TRP A 246 -25.04 14.63 -5.57
N LEU A 247 -24.09 15.41 -6.10
CA LEU A 247 -23.13 16.16 -5.31
C LEU A 247 -23.80 17.19 -4.39
N ARG A 248 -24.81 17.92 -4.89
CA ARG A 248 -25.60 18.86 -4.07
C ARG A 248 -26.34 18.15 -2.94
N SER A 249 -26.95 17.00 -3.21
CA SER A 249 -27.65 16.22 -2.18
C SER A 249 -26.69 15.73 -1.09
N MET A 250 -25.49 15.28 -1.49
CA MET A 250 -24.44 14.89 -0.55
C MET A 250 -23.91 16.07 0.28
N GLN A 251 -23.72 17.24 -0.33
CA GLN A 251 -23.33 18.46 0.40
C GLN A 251 -24.39 18.88 1.40
N ASN A 252 -25.69 18.77 1.04
CA ASN A 252 -26.79 19.00 1.98
C ASN A 252 -26.74 18.00 3.15
N PHE A 253 -26.55 16.72 2.87
CA PHE A 253 -26.37 15.70 3.91
C PHE A 253 -25.21 16.06 4.84
N ASN A 254 -24.04 16.43 4.29
CA ASN A 254 -22.87 16.83 5.06
C ASN A 254 -23.14 18.07 5.93
N GLY A 255 -23.87 19.06 5.42
CA GLY A 255 -24.26 20.26 6.18
C GLY A 255 -25.12 19.91 7.38
N VAL A 256 -26.23 19.20 7.16
CA VAL A 256 -27.18 18.79 8.21
C VAL A 256 -26.51 17.90 9.27
N VAL A 257 -25.65 16.98 8.84
CA VAL A 257 -24.91 16.10 9.76
C VAL A 257 -23.86 16.89 10.56
N GLY A 258 -23.15 17.82 9.91
CA GLY A 258 -22.16 18.67 10.57
C GLY A 258 -22.77 19.54 11.66
N GLU A 259 -23.95 20.15 11.40
CA GLU A 259 -24.72 20.91 12.40
C GLU A 259 -25.12 20.01 13.58
N TYR A 260 -25.66 18.82 13.30
CA TYR A 260 -26.07 17.88 14.34
C TYR A 260 -24.89 17.44 15.24
N ILE A 261 -23.71 17.17 14.66
CA ILE A 261 -22.50 16.79 15.42
C ILE A 261 -22.05 17.95 16.31
N ASN A 262 -22.09 19.17 15.81
CA ASN A 262 -21.72 20.37 16.59
C ASN A 262 -22.65 20.61 17.79
N GLU A 263 -23.95 20.39 17.60
CA GLU A 263 -24.95 20.55 18.67
C GLU A 263 -24.87 19.39 19.70
N ARG A 264 -24.52 18.17 19.25
CA ARG A 264 -24.61 16.95 20.03
C ARG A 264 -23.36 16.06 19.87
N PRO A 265 -22.18 16.53 20.27
CA PRO A 265 -20.91 15.83 19.98
C PRO A 265 -20.80 14.43 20.61
N GLY A 266 -21.60 14.12 21.65
CA GLY A 266 -21.62 12.81 22.31
C GLY A 266 -22.51 11.76 21.63
N GLU A 267 -23.38 12.15 20.72
CA GLU A 267 -24.33 11.22 20.05
C GLU A 267 -23.81 10.68 18.70
N ALA A 268 -22.76 11.28 18.16
CA ALA A 268 -22.20 10.88 16.87
C ALA A 268 -21.12 9.81 17.03
N HIS A 269 -21.41 8.57 16.63
CA HIS A 269 -20.46 7.44 16.73
C HIS A 269 -20.76 6.32 15.73
N GLY A 270 -19.78 5.40 15.56
CA GLY A 270 -19.94 4.19 14.77
C GLY A 270 -20.07 4.42 13.25
N GLU A 271 -20.89 3.60 12.59
CA GLU A 271 -21.09 3.57 11.13
C GLU A 271 -21.58 4.91 10.57
N PHE A 272 -22.34 5.67 11.34
CA PHE A 272 -22.83 6.99 11.00
C PHE A 272 -21.70 8.00 10.74
N LEU A 273 -20.71 8.09 11.66
CA LEU A 273 -19.55 8.94 11.45
C LEU A 273 -18.68 8.49 10.27
N ASN A 274 -18.59 7.17 10.04
CA ASN A 274 -17.83 6.65 8.92
C ASN A 274 -18.43 7.13 7.58
N LEU A 275 -19.76 7.01 7.40
CA LEU A 275 -20.43 7.51 6.20
C LEU A 275 -20.25 9.02 6.06
N TYR A 276 -20.40 9.80 7.15
CA TYR A 276 -20.19 11.24 7.13
C TYR A 276 -18.77 11.62 6.65
N PHE A 277 -17.73 11.01 7.21
CA PHE A 277 -16.36 11.30 6.78
C PHE A 277 -16.07 10.86 5.35
N GLN A 278 -16.66 9.75 4.90
CA GLN A 278 -16.55 9.31 3.50
C GLN A 278 -17.25 10.32 2.56
N THR A 279 -18.44 10.79 2.89
CA THR A 279 -19.15 11.79 2.07
C THR A 279 -18.45 13.15 2.05
N VAL A 280 -17.86 13.59 3.16
CA VAL A 280 -17.01 14.79 3.21
C VAL A 280 -15.77 14.59 2.32
N GLY A 281 -15.09 13.45 2.45
CA GLY A 281 -13.92 13.15 1.65
C GLY A 281 -14.23 13.05 0.15
N PHE A 282 -15.36 12.46 -0.21
CA PHE A 282 -15.82 12.41 -1.59
C PHE A 282 -16.10 13.83 -2.14
N ALA A 283 -16.74 14.70 -1.36
CA ALA A 283 -17.03 16.08 -1.77
C ALA A 283 -15.74 16.89 -2.03
N GLU A 284 -14.72 16.72 -1.18
CA GLU A 284 -13.41 17.35 -1.39
C GLU A 284 -12.76 16.89 -2.70
N LEU A 285 -12.78 15.57 -2.97
CA LEU A 285 -12.21 15.00 -4.19
C LEU A 285 -13.01 15.40 -5.43
N ALA A 286 -14.35 15.48 -5.33
CA ALA A 286 -15.21 15.96 -6.40
C ALA A 286 -14.92 17.42 -6.77
N GLY A 287 -14.60 18.26 -5.79
CA GLY A 287 -14.17 19.65 -6.03
C GLY A 287 -12.81 19.77 -6.74
N ALA A 288 -12.00 18.73 -6.70
CA ALA A 288 -10.70 18.64 -7.38
C ALA A 288 -10.72 17.72 -8.61
N PHE A 289 -11.89 17.24 -9.03
CA PHE A 289 -12.03 16.30 -10.14
C PHE A 289 -11.46 16.85 -11.45
N GLY A 290 -10.77 16.01 -12.21
CA GLY A 290 -10.17 16.38 -13.48
C GLY A 290 -9.53 15.18 -14.19
N GLU A 291 -8.64 15.44 -15.17
CA GLU A 291 -8.00 14.40 -15.98
C GLU A 291 -7.19 13.35 -15.17
N HIS A 292 -6.80 13.70 -13.95
CA HIS A 292 -6.09 12.85 -13.02
C HIS A 292 -7.00 11.89 -12.23
N SER A 293 -8.31 11.93 -12.48
CA SER A 293 -9.31 11.16 -11.77
C SER A 293 -10.32 10.52 -12.73
N LEU A 294 -10.96 9.44 -12.28
CA LEU A 294 -12.09 8.77 -12.93
C LEU A 294 -13.29 8.81 -11.99
N CYS A 295 -14.50 9.01 -12.54
CA CYS A 295 -15.75 8.85 -11.82
C CYS A 295 -16.45 7.58 -12.34
N GLU A 296 -16.50 6.55 -11.50
CA GLU A 296 -16.97 5.21 -11.85
C GLU A 296 -18.29 4.92 -11.15
N LEU A 297 -19.31 4.55 -11.90
CA LEU A 297 -20.58 4.02 -11.40
C LEU A 297 -20.61 2.51 -11.62
N ASP A 298 -20.69 1.75 -10.55
CA ASP A 298 -20.87 0.30 -10.58
C ASP A 298 -22.27 -0.03 -10.04
N ARG A 299 -23.03 -0.81 -10.80
CA ARG A 299 -24.39 -1.23 -10.47
C ARG A 299 -24.46 -2.50 -9.65
N ASP A 300 -23.40 -3.30 -9.66
CA ASP A 300 -23.32 -4.59 -8.98
C ASP A 300 -22.27 -4.56 -7.87
N ALA A 301 -22.44 -3.65 -6.90
CA ALA A 301 -21.51 -3.45 -5.80
C ALA A 301 -21.34 -4.69 -4.90
N LEU A 302 -22.24 -5.67 -4.96
CA LEU A 302 -22.07 -6.96 -4.28
C LEU A 302 -21.04 -7.85 -4.99
N ALA A 303 -20.92 -7.78 -6.32
CA ALA A 303 -19.85 -8.45 -7.06
C ALA A 303 -18.48 -7.77 -6.86
N GLY A 304 -18.45 -6.45 -6.67
CA GLY A 304 -17.24 -5.66 -6.39
C GLY A 304 -16.70 -5.77 -4.95
N LEU A 305 -17.45 -6.37 -4.03
CA LEU A 305 -16.98 -6.71 -2.67
C LEU A 305 -16.10 -7.96 -2.63
N LEU A 306 -15.97 -8.68 -3.74
CA LEU A 306 -14.86 -9.61 -3.91
C LEU A 306 -13.60 -8.77 -4.10
N PRO A 307 -12.59 -8.83 -3.21
CA PRO A 307 -11.41 -8.01 -3.31
C PRO A 307 -10.75 -8.24 -4.65
N SER A 308 -10.70 -7.22 -5.49
CA SER A 308 -9.74 -7.19 -6.59
C SER A 308 -8.37 -7.36 -5.94
N ALA A 309 -7.67 -8.45 -6.28
CA ALA A 309 -6.44 -8.87 -5.63
C ALA A 309 -5.28 -7.89 -5.94
N SER A 310 -5.31 -6.69 -5.40
CA SER A 310 -4.20 -5.74 -5.53
C SER A 310 -4.18 -4.57 -4.54
N ASN A 311 -4.84 -4.66 -3.38
CA ASN A 311 -4.57 -3.63 -2.35
C ASN A 311 -4.49 -4.29 -0.97
N ASP A 312 -3.28 -4.37 -0.43
CA ASP A 312 -2.97 -4.64 0.96
C ASP A 312 -3.44 -3.47 1.84
N THR A 313 -4.75 -3.33 1.99
CA THR A 313 -5.32 -2.68 3.16
C THR A 313 -6.00 -3.78 3.97
N PRO A 314 -5.66 -4.01 5.23
CA PRO A 314 -6.44 -4.92 6.04
C PRO A 314 -7.79 -4.25 6.30
N ILE A 315 -8.78 -4.59 5.49
CA ILE A 315 -10.17 -4.41 5.87
C ILE A 315 -10.34 -5.34 7.07
N VAL A 316 -10.57 -4.75 8.22
CA VAL A 316 -10.98 -5.45 9.43
C VAL A 316 -12.12 -6.38 9.01
N ALA A 317 -11.90 -7.67 9.20
CA ALA A 317 -12.92 -8.69 9.03
C ALA A 317 -14.07 -8.35 10.00
N ILE A 318 -15.08 -7.67 9.51
CA ILE A 318 -16.35 -7.52 10.19
C ILE A 318 -16.97 -8.90 10.09
N GLU A 319 -17.23 -9.49 11.23
CA GLU A 319 -17.78 -10.83 11.44
C GLU A 319 -18.92 -11.13 10.45
N GLN A 320 -18.67 -12.04 9.53
CA GLN A 320 -19.66 -12.56 8.58
C GLN A 320 -20.86 -13.25 9.26
N SER A 321 -20.73 -13.60 10.55
CA SER A 321 -21.78 -14.25 11.34
C SER A 321 -22.99 -13.36 11.61
N SER A 322 -22.84 -12.04 11.67
CA SER A 322 -23.95 -11.11 11.93
C SER A 322 -24.75 -10.77 10.67
N ARG A 323 -24.16 -10.89 9.48
CA ARG A 323 -24.85 -10.60 8.21
C ARG A 323 -25.83 -11.68 7.78
N GLN A 324 -25.54 -12.95 8.03
CA GLN A 324 -26.47 -14.05 7.69
C GLN A 324 -27.74 -14.05 8.56
N LEU A 325 -27.68 -13.56 9.80
CA LEU A 325 -28.87 -13.46 10.66
C LEU A 325 -29.73 -12.21 10.37
N ALA A 326 -29.12 -11.11 9.90
CA ALA A 326 -29.87 -9.89 9.55
C ALA A 326 -30.63 -10.01 8.23
N LEU A 327 -30.14 -10.80 7.28
CA LEU A 327 -30.84 -11.10 6.01
C LEU A 327 -32.08 -11.99 6.15
N MET A 328 -32.29 -12.60 7.31
CA MET A 328 -33.46 -13.50 7.55
C MET A 328 -34.65 -12.80 8.22
N GLN A 329 -34.58 -11.51 8.55
CA GLN A 329 -35.64 -10.79 9.29
C GLN A 329 -36.12 -9.46 8.68
N SER A 330 -35.67 -9.06 7.49
CA SER A 330 -36.23 -7.92 6.78
C SER A 330 -37.24 -8.38 5.73
N GLU A 331 -38.41 -7.71 5.69
CA GLU A 331 -39.41 -7.86 4.62
C GLU A 331 -38.72 -7.69 3.25
N PRO A 332 -39.16 -8.39 2.19
CA PRO A 332 -38.50 -8.37 0.89
C PRO A 332 -38.64 -6.95 0.28
N TYR A 333 -37.64 -6.11 0.47
CA TYR A 333 -37.32 -5.11 -0.53
C TYR A 333 -36.76 -5.91 -1.72
N ASP A 334 -37.33 -5.67 -2.90
CA ASP A 334 -36.89 -6.26 -4.17
C ASP A 334 -35.37 -6.41 -4.19
N ASP A 335 -34.88 -7.52 -4.80
CA ASP A 335 -33.46 -7.85 -5.00
C ASP A 335 -32.73 -6.80 -5.88
N ASP A 336 -32.83 -5.51 -5.54
CA ASP A 336 -32.25 -4.42 -6.26
C ASP A 336 -30.78 -4.26 -5.88
N VAL A 337 -29.95 -4.53 -6.84
CA VAL A 337 -28.51 -4.36 -6.91
C VAL A 337 -28.10 -3.01 -6.31
N ALA A 338 -27.39 -3.03 -5.20
CA ALA A 338 -26.89 -1.82 -4.55
C ALA A 338 -25.69 -1.26 -5.31
N GLY A 339 -25.82 -0.09 -5.92
CA GLY A 339 -24.76 0.56 -6.68
C GLY A 339 -23.64 1.17 -5.82
N SER A 340 -22.49 1.40 -6.46
CA SER A 340 -21.41 2.21 -5.88
C SER A 340 -20.95 3.32 -6.82
N LEU A 341 -20.52 4.44 -6.23
CA LEU A 341 -19.88 5.55 -6.95
C LEU A 341 -18.47 5.73 -6.41
N THR A 342 -17.49 5.64 -7.31
CA THR A 342 -16.07 5.74 -6.96
C THR A 342 -15.42 6.92 -7.68
N LEU A 343 -14.77 7.80 -6.92
CA LEU A 343 -13.77 8.71 -7.43
C LEU A 343 -12.41 8.06 -7.29
N ARG A 344 -11.86 7.61 -8.41
CA ARG A 344 -10.54 6.97 -8.47
C ARG A 344 -9.50 7.96 -8.94
N ASN A 345 -8.50 8.21 -8.11
CA ASN A 345 -7.32 8.94 -8.53
C ASN A 345 -6.36 8.01 -9.30
N ILE A 346 -5.90 8.45 -10.46
CA ILE A 346 -4.95 7.72 -11.32
C ILE A 346 -3.61 8.43 -11.46
N VAL A 347 -3.54 9.73 -11.14
CA VAL A 347 -2.30 10.52 -11.11
C VAL A 347 -2.31 11.40 -9.85
N PRO A 348 -1.64 11.02 -8.76
CA PRO A 348 -1.70 11.74 -7.49
C PRO A 348 -0.90 13.04 -7.45
N ALA A 349 -0.13 13.35 -8.50
CA ALA A 349 0.70 14.55 -8.58
C ALA A 349 -0.01 15.85 -8.13
N PRO A 350 -1.26 16.18 -8.57
CA PRO A 350 -1.94 17.41 -8.15
C PRO A 350 -2.11 17.56 -6.64
N PHE A 351 -2.21 16.44 -5.92
CA PHE A 351 -2.45 16.42 -4.49
C PHE A 351 -1.15 16.43 -3.66
N ILE A 352 -0.13 15.67 -4.10
CA ILE A 352 1.08 15.47 -3.28
C ILE A 352 2.22 16.42 -3.62
N THR A 353 2.21 17.09 -4.79
CA THR A 353 3.30 18.02 -5.18
C THR A 353 3.53 19.12 -4.15
N LYS A 354 2.47 19.68 -3.55
CA LYS A 354 2.60 20.69 -2.50
C LYS A 354 3.35 20.17 -1.28
N ARG A 355 3.13 18.90 -0.90
CA ARG A 355 3.81 18.25 0.21
C ARG A 355 5.28 17.97 -0.10
N ILE A 356 5.54 17.52 -1.33
CA ILE A 356 6.88 17.28 -1.84
C ILE A 356 7.71 18.58 -1.84
N THR A 357 7.10 19.69 -2.29
CA THR A 357 7.79 20.98 -2.40
C THR A 357 7.93 21.72 -1.07
N ALA A 358 7.08 21.45 -0.09
CA ALA A 358 7.15 22.03 1.23
C ALA A 358 8.30 21.48 2.09
N ALA A 359 8.74 20.25 1.85
CA ALA A 359 9.90 19.67 2.52
C ALA A 359 11.18 20.43 2.13
N ASP A 360 12.09 20.68 3.09
CA ASP A 360 13.41 21.24 2.80
C ASP A 360 14.21 20.30 1.89
N SER A 361 14.15 19.01 2.17
CA SER A 361 14.66 17.96 1.29
C SER A 361 13.75 16.74 1.28
N LEU A 362 13.68 16.06 0.13
CA LEU A 362 12.98 14.80 -0.03
C LEU A 362 13.90 13.77 -0.67
N VAL A 363 14.05 12.62 -0.03
CA VAL A 363 14.81 11.49 -0.56
C VAL A 363 13.90 10.29 -0.68
N MET A 364 13.62 9.87 -1.91
CA MET A 364 12.86 8.67 -2.23
C MET A 364 13.83 7.55 -2.60
N PHE A 365 13.70 6.39 -1.99
CA PHE A 365 14.60 5.27 -2.27
C PHE A 365 13.88 3.93 -2.28
N SER A 366 14.31 3.08 -3.19
CA SER A 366 13.85 1.69 -3.34
C SER A 366 14.76 0.95 -4.33
N ALA A 367 14.73 -0.38 -4.27
CA ALA A 367 15.38 -1.24 -5.26
C ALA A 367 14.69 -1.24 -6.63
N THR A 368 13.45 -0.73 -6.73
CA THR A 368 12.59 -0.89 -7.93
C THR A 368 12.00 0.44 -8.43
N LEU A 369 12.75 1.56 -8.34
CA LEU A 369 12.33 2.86 -8.88
C LEU A 369 12.72 3.05 -10.36
N ASN A 370 12.67 1.98 -11.14
CA ASN A 370 12.97 2.01 -12.57
C ASN A 370 11.71 1.71 -13.40
N PRO A 371 11.41 2.51 -14.45
CA PRO A 371 12.13 3.71 -14.89
C PRO A 371 11.83 4.96 -14.03
N ALA A 372 12.81 5.82 -13.83
CA ALA A 372 12.69 7.01 -12.98
C ALA A 372 11.61 7.98 -13.46
N ASP A 373 11.49 8.20 -14.78
CA ASP A 373 10.50 9.09 -15.39
C ASP A 373 9.06 8.70 -15.04
N TYR A 374 8.78 7.41 -14.87
CA TYR A 374 7.49 6.90 -14.44
C TYR A 374 7.09 7.50 -13.08
N TYR A 375 7.99 7.46 -12.11
CA TYR A 375 7.74 8.00 -10.76
C TYR A 375 7.76 9.52 -10.74
N ILE A 376 8.67 10.17 -11.48
CA ILE A 376 8.73 11.63 -11.61
C ILE A 376 7.40 12.16 -12.13
N ASN A 377 6.88 11.59 -13.18
CA ASN A 377 5.64 12.03 -13.83
C ASN A 377 4.41 11.78 -12.96
N LEU A 378 4.25 10.57 -12.42
CA LEU A 378 3.06 10.20 -11.65
C LEU A 378 2.99 10.88 -10.27
N LEU A 379 4.13 11.07 -9.62
CA LEU A 379 4.21 11.72 -8.32
C LEU A 379 4.37 13.24 -8.42
N GLY A 380 4.56 13.79 -9.63
CA GLY A 380 4.75 15.23 -9.84
C GLY A 380 6.02 15.76 -9.19
N LEU A 381 7.11 14.98 -9.29
CA LEU A 381 8.41 15.44 -8.82
C LEU A 381 8.93 16.57 -9.72
N PRO A 382 9.69 17.55 -9.20
CA PRO A 382 10.34 18.57 -10.00
C PRO A 382 11.25 17.99 -11.07
N GLN A 383 11.34 18.67 -12.22
CA GLN A 383 12.20 18.23 -13.33
C GLN A 383 13.68 18.18 -12.96
N GLU A 384 14.09 18.98 -11.98
CA GLU A 384 15.47 19.02 -11.45
C GLU A 384 15.72 17.92 -10.40
N THR A 385 14.83 16.93 -10.28
CA THR A 385 15.02 15.79 -9.39
C THR A 385 16.26 15.02 -9.77
N TRP A 386 17.16 14.85 -8.81
CA TRP A 386 18.39 14.10 -9.01
C TRP A 386 18.11 12.61 -8.93
N ILE A 387 18.57 11.89 -9.93
CA ILE A 387 18.51 10.42 -9.97
C ILE A 387 19.90 9.92 -9.57
N LEU A 388 19.95 9.12 -8.50
CA LEU A 388 21.16 8.47 -8.03
C LEU A 388 20.98 6.95 -8.14
N ASP A 389 21.69 6.36 -9.08
CA ASP A 389 21.79 4.90 -9.17
C ASP A 389 22.95 4.41 -8.30
N ILE A 390 22.64 3.56 -7.32
CA ILE A 390 23.64 2.98 -6.44
C ILE A 390 23.83 1.52 -6.86
N PRO A 391 25.08 1.14 -7.21
CA PRO A 391 25.38 -0.22 -7.61
C PRO A 391 24.90 -1.24 -6.58
N CYS A 392 24.36 -2.35 -7.06
CA CYS A 392 23.98 -3.48 -6.21
C CYS A 392 25.21 -3.98 -5.43
N PRO A 393 25.09 -4.25 -4.12
CA PRO A 393 26.20 -4.77 -3.32
C PRO A 393 26.48 -6.26 -3.56
N PHE A 394 25.64 -6.92 -4.36
CA PHE A 394 25.76 -8.34 -4.68
C PHE A 394 26.52 -8.53 -5.99
N GLU A 395 27.31 -9.59 -6.04
CA GLU A 395 28.02 -9.96 -7.26
C GLU A 395 27.09 -10.67 -8.25
N PRO A 396 27.23 -10.41 -9.57
CA PRO A 396 26.37 -11.03 -10.58
C PRO A 396 26.39 -12.56 -10.57
N GLU A 397 27.46 -13.17 -10.08
CA GLU A 397 27.65 -14.61 -9.96
C GLU A 397 26.77 -15.26 -8.89
N GLN A 398 26.27 -14.48 -7.94
CA GLN A 398 25.38 -14.95 -6.88
C GLN A 398 23.99 -15.31 -7.42
N LEU A 399 23.54 -14.67 -8.50
CA LEU A 399 22.22 -14.87 -9.07
C LEU A 399 22.29 -15.34 -10.53
N ARG A 400 21.92 -16.59 -10.76
CA ARG A 400 21.72 -17.12 -12.11
C ARG A 400 20.30 -16.77 -12.57
N VAL A 401 20.14 -15.94 -13.61
CA VAL A 401 18.84 -15.60 -14.19
C VAL A 401 18.71 -16.28 -15.55
N ILE A 402 17.67 -17.08 -15.71
CA ILE A 402 17.41 -17.89 -16.92
C ILE A 402 16.06 -17.50 -17.48
N VAL A 403 16.00 -17.17 -18.76
CA VAL A 403 14.75 -16.98 -19.51
C VAL A 403 14.39 -18.27 -20.25
N LYS A 404 13.22 -18.82 -19.96
CA LYS A 404 12.60 -19.91 -20.74
C LYS A 404 11.43 -19.32 -21.53
N PRO A 405 11.45 -19.42 -22.86
CA PRO A 405 10.45 -18.78 -23.72
C PRO A 405 9.15 -19.60 -23.80
N ILE A 406 8.44 -19.66 -22.69
CA ILE A 406 7.17 -20.38 -22.54
C ILE A 406 6.04 -19.34 -22.52
N SER A 407 5.04 -19.44 -23.39
CA SER A 407 3.95 -18.47 -23.38
C SER A 407 3.08 -18.61 -22.13
N THR A 408 2.92 -17.50 -21.39
CA THR A 408 2.00 -17.42 -20.23
C THR A 408 0.75 -16.59 -20.53
N ARG A 409 0.50 -16.26 -21.81
CA ARG A 409 -0.73 -15.59 -22.25
C ARG A 409 -1.93 -16.48 -21.95
N ARG A 410 -3.05 -15.84 -21.62
CA ARG A 410 -4.26 -16.55 -21.16
C ARG A 410 -4.68 -17.67 -22.12
N ASP A 411 -4.65 -17.40 -23.40
CA ASP A 411 -5.11 -18.34 -24.43
C ASP A 411 -4.14 -19.50 -24.69
N ASP A 412 -2.84 -19.28 -24.41
CA ASP A 412 -1.78 -20.26 -24.64
C ASP A 412 -1.48 -21.15 -23.42
N ARG A 413 -2.06 -20.84 -22.24
CA ARG A 413 -1.71 -21.49 -20.96
C ARG A 413 -1.91 -22.99 -20.94
N LEU A 414 -2.93 -23.50 -21.61
CA LEU A 414 -3.19 -24.94 -21.66
C LEU A 414 -2.12 -25.66 -22.48
N ASP A 415 -1.74 -25.12 -23.60
CA ASP A 415 -0.79 -25.72 -24.53
C ASP A 415 0.64 -25.65 -23.99
N SER A 416 1.00 -24.59 -23.27
CA SER A 416 2.33 -24.36 -22.70
C SER A 416 2.52 -24.92 -21.28
N LEU A 417 1.47 -25.51 -20.68
CA LEU A 417 1.47 -25.93 -19.28
C LEU A 417 2.50 -27.04 -19.00
N ASP A 418 2.64 -27.98 -19.93
CA ASP A 418 3.58 -29.10 -19.79
C ASP A 418 5.03 -28.60 -19.81
N ASP A 419 5.37 -27.72 -20.74
CA ASP A 419 6.70 -27.13 -20.83
C ASP A 419 7.05 -26.33 -19.56
N LEU A 420 6.06 -25.64 -19.00
CA LEU A 420 6.20 -24.89 -17.75
C LEU A 420 6.58 -25.82 -16.58
N VAL A 421 5.79 -26.88 -16.36
CA VAL A 421 6.01 -27.78 -15.21
C VAL A 421 7.26 -28.64 -15.39
N VAL A 422 7.59 -29.01 -16.63
CA VAL A 422 8.85 -29.71 -16.97
C VAL A 422 10.06 -28.83 -16.64
N ALA A 423 10.04 -27.54 -17.04
CA ALA A 423 11.12 -26.62 -16.72
C ALA A 423 11.31 -26.45 -15.20
N MET A 424 10.21 -26.36 -14.44
CA MET A 424 10.27 -26.27 -12.98
C MET A 424 10.81 -27.56 -12.35
N ALA A 425 10.34 -28.73 -12.79
CA ALA A 425 10.77 -30.02 -12.27
C ALA A 425 12.24 -30.32 -12.57
N ASN A 426 12.71 -29.99 -13.78
CA ASN A 426 14.11 -30.14 -14.16
C ASN A 426 15.02 -29.28 -13.26
N GLN A 427 14.71 -27.99 -13.08
CA GLN A 427 15.50 -27.12 -12.19
C GLN A 427 15.50 -27.65 -10.75
N TYR A 428 14.36 -28.13 -10.25
CA TYR A 428 14.27 -28.70 -8.92
C TYR A 428 15.09 -29.98 -8.78
N THR A 429 15.14 -30.81 -9.82
CA THR A 429 15.90 -32.05 -9.84
C THR A 429 17.41 -31.78 -9.93
N ASP A 430 17.81 -30.82 -10.75
CA ASP A 430 19.21 -30.41 -10.91
C ASP A 430 19.78 -29.75 -9.65
N GLN A 431 18.95 -28.98 -8.94
CA GLN A 431 19.35 -28.30 -7.71
C GLN A 431 18.23 -28.43 -6.66
N PRO A 432 18.17 -29.54 -5.91
CA PRO A 432 17.15 -29.74 -4.88
C PRO A 432 17.23 -28.72 -3.75
N GLY A 433 16.07 -28.14 -3.37
CA GLY A 433 15.96 -27.16 -2.29
C GLY A 433 14.60 -26.44 -2.29
N ASN A 434 14.55 -25.28 -1.69
CA ASN A 434 13.33 -24.49 -1.58
C ASN A 434 13.22 -23.44 -2.67
N TYR A 435 12.09 -23.44 -3.36
CA TYR A 435 11.74 -22.49 -4.43
C TYR A 435 10.41 -21.80 -4.15
N LEU A 436 10.26 -20.57 -4.65
CA LEU A 436 8.95 -19.90 -4.78
C LEU A 436 8.58 -19.81 -6.26
N ALA A 437 7.35 -20.22 -6.61
CA ALA A 437 6.82 -20.12 -7.94
C ALA A 437 5.66 -19.09 -7.97
N PHE A 438 5.80 -18.04 -8.76
CA PHE A 438 4.87 -16.94 -8.86
C PHE A 438 4.07 -16.99 -10.15
N PHE A 439 2.74 -16.96 -10.03
CA PHE A 439 1.78 -17.05 -11.12
C PHE A 439 0.95 -15.78 -11.26
N GLY A 440 0.43 -15.51 -12.46
CA GLY A 440 -0.39 -14.33 -12.73
C GLY A 440 -1.82 -14.38 -12.16
N SER A 441 -2.31 -15.57 -11.76
CA SER A 441 -3.63 -15.76 -11.13
C SER A 441 -3.71 -17.05 -10.32
N PHE A 442 -4.67 -17.13 -9.40
CA PHE A 442 -4.95 -18.36 -8.65
C PHE A 442 -5.40 -19.52 -9.54
N GLU A 443 -6.11 -19.24 -10.61
CA GLU A 443 -6.56 -20.24 -11.59
C GLU A 443 -5.36 -20.88 -12.29
N TYR A 444 -4.45 -20.06 -12.83
CA TYR A 444 -3.24 -20.54 -13.49
C TYR A 444 -2.32 -21.30 -12.53
N MET A 445 -2.18 -20.80 -11.30
CA MET A 445 -1.46 -21.48 -10.23
C MET A 445 -2.02 -22.89 -9.95
N ALA A 446 -3.36 -23.02 -9.85
CA ALA A 446 -4.02 -24.29 -9.61
C ALA A 446 -3.89 -25.28 -10.79
N MET A 447 -3.88 -24.76 -12.04
CA MET A 447 -3.61 -25.58 -13.23
C MET A 447 -2.19 -26.15 -13.17
N ALA A 448 -1.18 -25.31 -12.90
CA ALA A 448 0.22 -25.69 -12.81
C ALA A 448 0.47 -26.68 -11.66
N GLN A 449 -0.17 -26.47 -10.49
CA GLN A 449 -0.10 -27.38 -9.36
C GLN A 449 -0.56 -28.79 -9.75
N ARG A 450 -1.80 -28.90 -10.24
CA ARG A 450 -2.37 -30.19 -10.63
C ARG A 450 -1.52 -30.91 -11.67
N ARG A 451 -0.98 -30.17 -12.63
CA ARG A 451 -0.15 -30.76 -13.68
C ARG A 451 1.20 -31.21 -13.17
N LEU A 452 1.84 -30.44 -12.30
CA LEU A 452 3.13 -30.79 -11.68
C LEU A 452 2.98 -32.04 -10.79
N GLU A 453 1.95 -32.09 -9.95
CA GLU A 453 1.68 -33.24 -9.08
C GLU A 453 1.38 -34.52 -9.87
N ALA A 454 0.71 -34.40 -11.02
CA ALA A 454 0.41 -35.54 -11.89
C ALA A 454 1.66 -36.10 -12.60
N LEU A 455 2.55 -35.23 -13.10
CA LEU A 455 3.75 -35.63 -13.85
C LEU A 455 4.96 -35.92 -12.94
N TYR A 456 5.06 -35.21 -11.81
CA TYR A 456 6.22 -35.24 -10.91
C TYR A 456 5.78 -35.38 -9.44
N PRO A 457 5.12 -36.49 -9.04
CA PRO A 457 4.56 -36.66 -7.69
C PRO A 457 5.61 -36.64 -6.56
N HIS A 458 6.89 -36.75 -6.87
CA HIS A 458 7.99 -36.65 -5.92
C HIS A 458 8.34 -35.19 -5.57
N VAL A 459 7.91 -34.21 -6.36
CA VAL A 459 8.13 -32.78 -6.09
C VAL A 459 7.09 -32.30 -5.07
N ARG A 460 7.57 -31.94 -3.88
CA ARG A 460 6.68 -31.42 -2.83
C ARG A 460 6.21 -30.00 -3.19
N VAL A 461 4.90 -29.76 -3.12
CA VAL A 461 4.29 -28.45 -3.41
C VAL A 461 3.61 -27.91 -2.17
N TRP A 462 3.77 -26.62 -1.91
CA TRP A 462 3.02 -25.84 -0.92
C TRP A 462 2.26 -24.74 -1.65
N VAL A 463 0.98 -24.53 -1.35
CA VAL A 463 0.13 -23.66 -2.14
C VAL A 463 -0.45 -22.55 -1.28
N GLN A 464 -0.45 -21.33 -1.81
CA GLN A 464 -1.15 -20.19 -1.26
C GLN A 464 -2.66 -20.34 -1.47
N ASN A 465 -3.46 -20.16 -0.41
CA ASN A 465 -4.91 -20.05 -0.51
C ASN A 465 -5.34 -18.58 -0.70
N ARG A 466 -6.53 -18.35 -1.26
CA ARG A 466 -7.06 -16.98 -1.46
C ARG A 466 -7.24 -16.23 -0.15
N GLU A 467 -7.80 -16.89 0.84
CA GLU A 467 -8.10 -16.33 2.16
C GLU A 467 -7.15 -16.94 3.19
N MET A 468 -6.01 -16.30 3.39
CA MET A 468 -5.07 -16.70 4.43
C MET A 468 -5.06 -15.70 5.55
N SER A 469 -5.38 -16.14 6.76
CA SER A 469 -5.15 -15.39 7.99
C SER A 469 -3.64 -15.15 8.19
N GLU A 470 -3.27 -14.21 9.04
CA GLU A 470 -1.86 -13.95 9.38
C GLU A 470 -1.17 -15.21 9.93
N SER A 471 -1.87 -15.99 10.75
CA SER A 471 -1.37 -17.28 11.26
C SER A 471 -1.14 -18.31 10.14
N SER A 472 -2.05 -18.38 9.16
CA SER A 472 -1.90 -19.28 8.01
C SER A 472 -0.74 -18.86 7.10
N ARG A 473 -0.51 -17.56 6.92
CA ARG A 473 0.66 -17.02 6.19
C ARG A 473 1.97 -17.40 6.90
N HIS A 474 2.00 -17.23 8.21
CA HIS A 474 3.15 -17.63 9.02
C HIS A 474 3.43 -19.14 8.91
N ALA A 475 2.40 -19.99 9.04
CA ALA A 475 2.52 -21.44 8.87
C ALA A 475 2.99 -21.85 7.46
N TYR A 476 2.59 -21.11 6.41
CA TYR A 476 3.11 -21.34 5.06
C TYR A 476 4.61 -21.05 4.97
N LEU A 477 5.08 -19.93 5.53
CA LEU A 477 6.51 -19.56 5.52
C LEU A 477 7.38 -20.46 6.40
N GLN A 478 6.82 -21.05 7.46
CA GLN A 478 7.51 -22.03 8.29
C GLN A 478 7.88 -23.33 7.56
N LYS A 479 7.24 -23.63 6.43
CA LYS A 479 7.57 -24.79 5.61
C LYS A 479 8.94 -24.66 4.90
N PHE A 480 9.45 -23.43 4.78
CA PHE A 480 10.74 -23.12 4.17
C PHE A 480 11.85 -23.18 5.23
N GLU A 481 12.23 -24.39 5.61
CA GLU A 481 13.34 -24.65 6.52
C GLU A 481 14.65 -24.88 5.72
N VAL A 482 15.78 -24.81 6.38
CA VAL A 482 17.11 -24.98 5.75
C VAL A 482 17.26 -26.37 5.10
N GLU A 483 16.67 -27.37 5.72
CA GLU A 483 16.75 -28.78 5.26
C GLU A 483 15.49 -29.23 4.49
N SER A 484 14.48 -28.35 4.35
CA SER A 484 13.31 -28.70 3.56
C SER A 484 13.59 -28.57 2.05
N GLN A 485 12.83 -29.30 1.25
CA GLN A 485 12.88 -29.28 -0.20
C GLN A 485 11.46 -29.24 -0.74
N GLY A 486 11.16 -28.24 -1.56
CA GLY A 486 9.84 -28.09 -2.16
C GLY A 486 9.67 -26.77 -2.90
N ILE A 487 8.55 -26.65 -3.58
CA ILE A 487 8.17 -25.47 -4.35
C ILE A 487 6.91 -24.85 -3.71
N GLY A 488 7.05 -23.63 -3.21
CA GLY A 488 5.92 -22.85 -2.74
C GLY A 488 5.24 -22.10 -3.88
N PHE A 489 3.97 -22.36 -4.12
CA PHE A 489 3.17 -21.71 -5.15
C PHE A 489 2.46 -20.49 -4.58
N ALA A 490 2.61 -19.34 -5.24
CA ALA A 490 2.02 -18.08 -4.85
C ALA A 490 1.58 -17.24 -6.07
N VAL A 491 0.69 -16.29 -5.85
CA VAL A 491 0.29 -15.32 -6.88
C VAL A 491 1.23 -14.11 -6.82
N LEU A 492 1.72 -13.68 -7.97
CA LEU A 492 2.59 -12.51 -8.09
C LEU A 492 1.86 -11.23 -7.70
N GLY A 493 2.48 -10.38 -6.90
CA GLY A 493 1.85 -9.18 -6.33
C GLY A 493 0.96 -9.45 -5.13
N GLY A 494 0.80 -10.72 -4.70
CA GLY A 494 0.15 -11.08 -3.45
C GLY A 494 1.09 -10.98 -2.24
N VAL A 495 0.57 -11.39 -1.09
CA VAL A 495 1.24 -11.27 0.23
C VAL A 495 2.63 -11.93 0.33
N PHE A 496 2.96 -12.86 -0.58
CA PHE A 496 4.27 -13.51 -0.64
C PHE A 496 5.21 -12.90 -1.69
N GLY A 497 4.72 -12.01 -2.54
CA GLY A 497 5.54 -11.21 -3.46
C GLY A 497 6.36 -10.15 -2.73
N GLU A 498 5.87 -9.66 -1.58
CA GLU A 498 6.52 -8.63 -0.77
C GLU A 498 6.57 -9.04 0.71
N GLY A 499 7.59 -8.58 1.44
CA GLY A 499 7.68 -8.79 2.89
C GLY A 499 8.07 -10.19 3.37
N VAL A 500 8.44 -11.11 2.45
CA VAL A 500 8.97 -12.43 2.79
C VAL A 500 10.48 -12.35 2.98
N ASP A 501 10.98 -12.87 4.10
CA ASP A 501 12.41 -12.95 4.41
C ASP A 501 12.81 -14.42 4.68
N LEU A 502 13.48 -15.02 3.70
CA LEU A 502 13.92 -16.41 3.73
C LEU A 502 15.41 -16.50 3.35
N PRO A 503 16.32 -16.07 4.25
CA PRO A 503 17.75 -16.00 3.94
C PRO A 503 18.40 -17.37 3.77
N GLY A 504 19.47 -17.42 2.98
CA GLY A 504 20.29 -18.59 2.77
C GLY A 504 19.53 -19.75 2.12
N ARG A 505 19.76 -20.97 2.58
CA ARG A 505 19.14 -22.19 2.04
C ARG A 505 17.63 -22.31 2.25
N ARG A 506 17.02 -21.38 3.00
CA ARG A 506 15.56 -21.34 3.12
C ARG A 506 14.87 -20.97 1.81
N LEU A 507 15.55 -20.26 0.90
CA LEU A 507 15.07 -19.99 -0.47
C LEU A 507 16.28 -19.92 -1.42
N ILE A 508 16.41 -20.91 -2.29
CA ILE A 508 17.51 -20.98 -3.24
C ILE A 508 17.11 -20.61 -4.67
N GLY A 509 15.83 -20.37 -4.92
CA GLY A 509 15.42 -19.93 -6.24
C GLY A 509 13.95 -19.52 -6.35
N ALA A 510 13.62 -18.91 -7.50
CA ALA A 510 12.28 -18.50 -7.82
C ALA A 510 11.93 -18.79 -9.29
N PHE A 511 10.69 -19.22 -9.52
CA PHE A 511 10.06 -19.33 -10.83
C PHE A 511 9.07 -18.19 -10.99
N VAL A 512 9.14 -17.43 -12.08
CA VAL A 512 8.21 -16.35 -12.37
C VAL A 512 7.49 -16.66 -13.69
N ALA A 513 6.29 -17.25 -13.57
CA ALA A 513 5.47 -17.70 -14.68
C ALA A 513 4.47 -16.61 -15.13
N THR A 514 4.96 -15.40 -15.35
CA THR A 514 4.16 -14.24 -15.79
C THR A 514 5.02 -13.00 -15.96
N LEU A 515 4.52 -12.01 -16.70
CA LEU A 515 5.06 -10.63 -16.68
C LEU A 515 4.49 -9.77 -15.54
N GLY A 516 3.57 -10.29 -14.73
CA GLY A 516 2.95 -9.54 -13.65
C GLY A 516 2.01 -8.42 -14.08
N LEU A 517 1.59 -8.39 -15.35
CA LEU A 517 0.72 -7.33 -15.87
C LEU A 517 -0.59 -7.24 -15.09
N PRO A 518 -1.10 -6.04 -14.78
CA PRO A 518 -2.46 -5.83 -14.31
C PRO A 518 -3.50 -6.46 -15.25
N GLN A 519 -4.71 -6.68 -14.74
CA GLN A 519 -5.79 -7.24 -15.54
C GLN A 519 -6.17 -6.32 -16.70
N PHE A 520 -6.53 -6.93 -17.85
CA PHE A 520 -7.06 -6.21 -19.01
C PHE A 520 -8.59 -6.07 -18.84
N ASP A 521 -9.01 -5.15 -17.98
CA ASP A 521 -10.41 -4.80 -17.72
C ASP A 521 -10.76 -3.41 -18.27
N ALA A 522 -12.04 -3.03 -18.16
CA ALA A 522 -12.55 -1.75 -18.65
C ALA A 522 -11.87 -0.57 -17.97
N VAL A 523 -11.62 -0.66 -16.67
CA VAL A 523 -10.98 0.40 -15.87
C VAL A 523 -9.55 0.63 -16.33
N ASN A 524 -8.75 -0.45 -16.40
CA ASN A 524 -7.35 -0.35 -16.82
C ASN A 524 -7.22 0.08 -18.30
N LYS A 525 -8.20 -0.23 -19.16
CA LYS A 525 -8.26 0.30 -20.53
C LYS A 525 -8.39 1.82 -20.53
N VAL A 526 -9.30 2.37 -19.73
CA VAL A 526 -9.47 3.83 -19.60
C VAL A 526 -8.23 4.48 -19.01
N ILE A 527 -7.62 3.87 -17.99
CA ILE A 527 -6.36 4.35 -17.41
C ILE A 527 -5.27 4.39 -18.51
N CYS A 528 -5.16 3.35 -19.31
CA CYS A 528 -4.20 3.27 -20.41
C CYS A 528 -4.41 4.41 -21.45
N GLU A 529 -5.64 4.71 -21.81
CA GLU A 529 -5.99 5.82 -22.71
C GLU A 529 -5.61 7.19 -22.10
N ARG A 530 -5.90 7.39 -20.80
CA ARG A 530 -5.51 8.61 -20.07
C ARG A 530 -3.99 8.76 -19.97
N MET A 531 -3.27 7.68 -19.65
CA MET A 531 -1.79 7.67 -19.61
C MET A 531 -1.19 7.91 -20.99
N GLN A 532 -1.80 7.36 -22.07
CA GLN A 532 -1.39 7.62 -23.44
C GLN A 532 -1.52 9.10 -23.80
N THR A 533 -2.65 9.71 -23.47
CA THR A 533 -2.90 11.13 -23.74
C THR A 533 -1.94 12.04 -22.97
N ARG A 534 -1.69 11.71 -21.71
CA ARG A 534 -0.92 12.57 -20.80
C ARG A 534 0.59 12.40 -20.91
N PHE A 535 1.07 11.17 -21.10
CA PHE A 535 2.50 10.83 -21.05
C PHE A 535 3.04 10.17 -22.31
N GLY A 536 2.19 9.91 -23.32
CA GLY A 536 2.58 9.31 -24.59
C GLY A 536 2.92 7.81 -24.53
N SER A 537 2.70 7.14 -23.39
CA SER A 537 3.07 5.74 -23.14
C SER A 537 2.04 5.00 -22.30
N GLY A 538 0.80 4.91 -22.79
CA GLY A 538 -0.32 4.34 -22.04
C GLY A 538 -0.07 2.90 -21.56
N TYR A 539 0.34 2.02 -22.48
CA TYR A 539 0.61 0.62 -22.15
C TYR A 539 1.74 0.45 -21.11
N ASP A 540 2.82 1.20 -21.28
CA ASP A 540 3.98 1.08 -20.40
C ASP A 540 3.63 1.53 -18.97
N TYR A 541 2.90 2.64 -18.83
CA TYR A 541 2.50 3.19 -17.52
C TYR A 541 1.45 2.33 -16.82
N THR A 542 0.50 1.78 -17.56
CA THR A 542 -0.61 1.03 -16.96
C THR A 542 -0.27 -0.44 -16.70
N TYR A 543 0.48 -1.07 -17.61
CA TYR A 543 0.70 -2.51 -17.56
C TYR A 543 2.15 -2.89 -17.35
N LEU A 544 3.07 -2.37 -18.19
CA LEU A 544 4.43 -2.88 -18.25
C LEU A 544 5.25 -2.54 -17.01
N PHE A 545 5.32 -1.26 -16.63
CA PHE A 545 6.15 -0.84 -15.50
C PHE A 545 5.66 -1.43 -14.16
N PRO A 546 4.35 -1.38 -13.84
CA PRO A 546 3.84 -2.07 -12.64
C PRO A 546 4.06 -3.59 -12.64
N GLY A 547 3.97 -4.21 -13.83
CA GLY A 547 4.20 -5.65 -13.97
C GLY A 547 5.66 -6.04 -13.69
N ILE A 548 6.60 -5.42 -14.38
CA ILE A 548 8.04 -5.69 -14.21
C ILE A 548 8.51 -5.37 -12.79
N GLN A 549 7.98 -4.33 -12.16
CA GLN A 549 8.27 -4.01 -10.76
C GLN A 549 7.97 -5.21 -9.84
N LYS A 550 6.79 -5.83 -9.98
CA LYS A 550 6.40 -7.01 -9.20
C LYS A 550 7.34 -8.21 -9.46
N VAL A 551 7.75 -8.40 -10.72
CA VAL A 551 8.71 -9.46 -11.10
C VAL A 551 10.06 -9.25 -10.42
N VAL A 552 10.61 -8.04 -10.48
CA VAL A 552 11.90 -7.71 -9.84
C VAL A 552 11.82 -7.88 -8.33
N GLN A 553 10.71 -7.48 -7.70
CA GLN A 553 10.48 -7.67 -6.26
C GLN A 553 10.44 -9.15 -5.87
N ALA A 554 9.71 -9.97 -6.63
CA ALA A 554 9.60 -11.41 -6.39
C ALA A 554 10.95 -12.12 -6.55
N ALA A 555 11.67 -11.83 -7.62
CA ALA A 555 13.01 -12.37 -7.88
C ALA A 555 14.06 -11.91 -6.85
N GLY A 556 13.95 -10.67 -6.38
CA GLY A 556 14.83 -10.09 -5.35
C GLY A 556 14.73 -10.76 -3.97
N ARG A 557 13.84 -11.77 -3.79
CA ARG A 557 13.76 -12.57 -2.57
C ARG A 557 14.88 -13.62 -2.47
N VAL A 558 15.47 -14.00 -3.59
CA VAL A 558 16.44 -15.10 -3.66
C VAL A 558 17.80 -14.71 -3.07
N ILE A 559 18.26 -13.48 -3.27
CA ILE A 559 19.53 -12.97 -2.72
C ILE A 559 19.24 -11.94 -1.62
N ARG A 560 19.69 -12.22 -0.40
CA ARG A 560 19.50 -11.40 0.81
C ARG A 560 20.80 -11.02 1.49
N THR A 561 21.78 -11.89 1.42
CA THR A 561 23.08 -11.72 2.06
C THR A 561 24.22 -11.84 1.05
N GLN A 562 25.41 -11.42 1.44
CA GLN A 562 26.60 -11.54 0.59
C GLN A 562 27.02 -12.99 0.32
N SER A 563 26.50 -13.94 1.09
CA SER A 563 26.81 -15.36 0.93
C SER A 563 25.72 -16.14 0.19
N ASP A 564 24.57 -15.52 -0.08
CA ASP A 564 23.47 -16.19 -0.77
C ASP A 564 23.82 -16.41 -2.23
N THR A 565 23.41 -17.57 -2.76
CA THR A 565 23.45 -17.88 -4.18
C THR A 565 22.13 -18.51 -4.58
N GLY A 566 21.67 -18.27 -5.82
CA GLY A 566 20.40 -18.84 -6.24
C GLY A 566 20.10 -18.69 -7.71
N THR A 567 18.95 -19.25 -8.11
CA THR A 567 18.48 -19.27 -9.49
C THR A 567 17.10 -18.63 -9.61
N VAL A 568 16.95 -17.72 -10.56
CA VAL A 568 15.64 -17.16 -10.96
C VAL A 568 15.34 -17.61 -12.39
N MET A 569 14.20 -18.26 -12.59
CA MET A 569 13.71 -18.62 -13.91
C MET A 569 12.52 -17.71 -14.29
N LEU A 570 12.70 -16.96 -15.35
CA LEU A 570 11.67 -16.11 -15.95
C LEU A 570 10.98 -16.94 -17.04
N LEU A 571 9.80 -17.47 -16.71
CA LEU A 571 9.06 -18.42 -17.56
C LEU A 571 8.01 -17.65 -18.37
N ASP A 572 8.48 -16.84 -19.34
CA ASP A 572 7.63 -16.12 -20.28
C ASP A 572 8.43 -15.74 -21.54
N ASP A 573 7.85 -15.97 -22.72
CA ASP A 573 8.49 -15.72 -24.01
C ASP A 573 8.84 -14.25 -24.26
N ARG A 574 8.05 -13.33 -23.70
CA ARG A 574 8.23 -11.89 -23.84
C ARG A 574 9.53 -11.37 -23.23
N TYR A 575 10.15 -12.09 -22.28
CA TYR A 575 11.47 -11.73 -21.78
C TYR A 575 12.59 -11.87 -22.80
N GLN A 576 12.34 -12.49 -23.97
CA GLN A 576 13.30 -12.48 -25.08
C GLN A 576 13.39 -11.11 -25.76
N GLU A 577 12.34 -10.27 -25.66
CA GLU A 577 12.34 -8.96 -26.27
C GLU A 577 13.14 -7.94 -25.44
N TYR A 578 13.93 -7.12 -26.13
CA TYR A 578 14.77 -6.10 -25.49
C TYR A 578 13.97 -5.10 -24.66
N ARG A 579 12.72 -4.75 -25.09
CA ARG A 579 11.86 -3.80 -24.37
C ARG A 579 11.53 -4.21 -22.93
N TYR A 580 11.43 -5.52 -22.66
CA TYR A 580 11.19 -6.04 -21.31
C TYR A 580 12.49 -6.20 -20.54
N ARG A 581 13.54 -6.76 -21.18
CA ARG A 581 14.83 -7.01 -20.54
C ARG A 581 15.53 -5.75 -20.04
N LYS A 582 15.43 -4.64 -20.78
CA LYS A 582 16.04 -3.35 -20.38
C LYS A 582 15.48 -2.78 -19.06
N LEU A 583 14.31 -3.27 -18.60
CA LEU A 583 13.67 -2.86 -17.37
C LEU A 583 14.08 -3.72 -16.16
N LEU A 584 14.75 -4.86 -16.41
CA LEU A 584 15.28 -5.71 -15.37
C LEU A 584 16.58 -5.10 -14.79
N PRO A 585 16.96 -5.44 -13.56
CA PRO A 585 18.18 -4.91 -12.93
C PRO A 585 19.42 -5.17 -13.77
N ALA A 586 20.24 -4.15 -13.97
CA ALA A 586 21.43 -4.21 -14.83
C ALA A 586 22.49 -5.22 -14.35
N TRP A 587 22.50 -5.54 -13.05
CA TRP A 587 23.44 -6.52 -12.48
C TRP A 587 23.03 -7.99 -12.74
N TRP A 588 21.81 -8.25 -13.22
CA TRP A 588 21.37 -9.60 -13.58
C TRP A 588 22.08 -10.06 -14.86
N ARG A 589 22.81 -11.16 -14.77
CA ARG A 589 23.33 -11.86 -15.96
C ARG A 589 22.27 -12.81 -16.49
N ILE A 590 21.58 -12.38 -17.52
CA ILE A 590 20.45 -13.11 -18.10
C ILE A 590 20.96 -14.07 -19.17
N GLY A 591 20.81 -15.36 -18.91
CA GLY A 591 20.96 -16.43 -19.91
C GLY A 591 19.62 -16.72 -20.59
N ILE A 592 19.66 -16.95 -21.90
CA ILE A 592 18.49 -17.44 -22.65
C ILE A 592 18.76 -18.91 -22.92
N ASP A 593 17.89 -19.76 -22.38
CA ASP A 593 17.96 -21.20 -22.56
C ASP A 593 16.86 -21.57 -23.57
N CYS A 594 17.26 -21.95 -24.80
CA CYS A 594 16.37 -22.30 -25.92
C CYS A 594 15.78 -23.70 -25.78
#